data_7dbf22b4e316fa0f0a7d3cac9597fa2c
#
_entry.id   7dbf22b4e316fa0f0a7d3cac9597fa2c
#
_cell.length_a   1.000
_cell.length_b   1.000
_cell.length_c   1.000
_cell.angle_alpha   90.00
_cell.angle_beta   90.00
_cell.angle_gamma   90.00
#
_symmetry.space_group_name_H-M   'P 1'
#
loop_
_entity.id
_entity.type
_entity.pdbx_description
1 polymer ?
#
loop_
_entity_poly.entity_id
_entity_poly.type
_entity_poly.pdbx_seq_one_letter_code
_entity_poly.pdbx_strand_id
1 'polypeptide(L)'
;MISPLRSWILCVLLFFAAALCFLDRQVLSVLAPQIIAEFGMSNTSYSRVVTAFVLSYTLMLVFGGRVMDALGTRRGLALSVGFWSLASAAHAFVTGPLSLGLARFFLGAGEGPAIPGAIKGAVEWMDPKRRGIAVGLATSGASLGSMIAPPLVVWIALHLGWRGAFAATAALGAIWLMAWLLAFRGLPAAATTPAANRPTSSWRALLARSEVRRLLAARFCFDPVY
;
A
#
# COMPACT_ATOMS: atom_id res chain seq x y z
N MET A 1 -16.57 -21.64 6.04
CA MET A 1 -15.12 -21.64 5.68
C MET A 1 -15.00 -21.18 4.23
N ILE A 2 -13.97 -20.38 3.92
CA ILE A 2 -13.66 -19.96 2.55
C ILE A 2 -13.06 -21.17 1.82
N SER A 3 -13.44 -21.41 0.55
CA SER A 3 -12.87 -22.53 -0.22
C SER A 3 -11.36 -22.30 -0.44
N PRO A 4 -10.55 -23.38 -0.53
CA PRO A 4 -9.11 -23.25 -0.76
C PRO A 4 -8.75 -22.41 -2.00
N LEU A 5 -9.50 -22.57 -3.09
CA LEU A 5 -9.32 -21.80 -4.32
C LEU A 5 -9.51 -20.29 -4.07
N ARG A 6 -10.58 -19.91 -3.36
CA ARG A 6 -10.83 -18.50 -3.02
C ARG A 6 -9.75 -17.91 -2.11
N SER A 7 -9.25 -18.68 -1.13
CA SER A 7 -8.14 -18.24 -0.28
C SER A 7 -6.91 -17.90 -1.11
N TRP A 8 -6.58 -18.69 -2.12
CA TRP A 8 -5.47 -18.42 -3.01
C TRP A 8 -5.72 -17.21 -3.93
N ILE A 9 -6.95 -17.06 -4.45
CA ILE A 9 -7.33 -15.86 -5.24
C ILE A 9 -7.14 -14.60 -4.41
N LEU A 10 -7.60 -14.61 -3.15
CA LEU A 10 -7.40 -13.47 -2.25
C LEU A 10 -5.91 -13.21 -2.00
N CYS A 11 -5.12 -14.25 -1.82
CA CYS A 11 -3.67 -14.13 -1.64
C CYS A 11 -2.97 -13.50 -2.85
N VAL A 12 -3.36 -13.90 -4.07
CA VAL A 12 -2.88 -13.29 -5.33
C VAL A 12 -3.30 -11.83 -5.44
N LEU A 13 -4.52 -11.48 -5.01
CA LEU A 13 -4.94 -10.08 -4.96
C LEU A 13 -4.13 -9.27 -3.95
N LEU A 14 -3.75 -9.84 -2.80
CA LEU A 14 -2.85 -9.18 -1.85
C LEU A 14 -1.46 -8.95 -2.43
N PHE A 15 -0.92 -9.92 -3.19
CA PHE A 15 0.32 -9.77 -3.94
C PHE A 15 0.25 -8.58 -4.92
N PHE A 16 -0.82 -8.48 -5.71
CA PHE A 16 -0.99 -7.36 -6.63
C PHE A 16 -1.21 -6.03 -5.93
N ALA A 17 -1.87 -6.00 -4.77
CA ALA A 17 -1.97 -4.78 -3.96
C ALA A 17 -0.58 -4.27 -3.53
N ALA A 18 0.29 -5.17 -3.07
CA ALA A 18 1.67 -4.82 -2.73
C ALA A 18 2.47 -4.37 -3.97
N ALA A 19 2.30 -5.05 -5.10
CA ALA A 19 2.96 -4.67 -6.35
C ALA A 19 2.55 -3.27 -6.83
N LEU A 20 1.25 -2.96 -6.80
CA LEU A 20 0.72 -1.65 -7.18
C LEU A 20 1.23 -0.55 -6.24
N CYS A 21 1.21 -0.77 -4.93
CA CYS A 21 1.71 0.17 -3.94
C CYS A 21 3.18 0.56 -4.21
N PHE A 22 4.03 -0.40 -4.54
CA PHE A 22 5.44 -0.12 -4.86
C PHE A 22 5.62 0.47 -6.27
N LEU A 23 4.78 0.11 -7.22
CA LEU A 23 4.76 0.73 -8.55
C LEU A 23 4.42 2.23 -8.45
N ASP A 24 3.36 2.61 -7.72
CA ASP A 24 2.96 4.00 -7.51
C ASP A 24 4.08 4.87 -6.89
N ARG A 25 4.86 4.30 -5.96
CA ARG A 25 6.01 4.99 -5.36
C ARG A 25 7.09 5.32 -6.37
N GLN A 26 7.37 4.39 -7.27
CA GLN A 26 8.42 4.53 -8.26
C GLN A 26 8.08 5.56 -9.35
N VAL A 27 6.79 5.83 -9.61
CA VAL A 27 6.38 6.80 -10.64
C VAL A 27 7.04 8.16 -10.42
N LEU A 28 6.99 8.71 -9.19
CA LEU A 28 7.63 10.00 -8.90
C LEU A 28 9.15 9.95 -9.08
N SER A 29 9.79 8.89 -8.59
CA SER A 29 11.25 8.76 -8.64
C SER A 29 11.77 8.64 -10.06
N VAL A 30 11.11 7.83 -10.88
CA VAL A 30 11.47 7.61 -12.30
C VAL A 30 11.25 8.89 -13.11
N LEU A 31 10.19 9.63 -12.83
CA LEU A 31 9.80 10.83 -13.59
C LEU A 31 10.26 12.14 -12.93
N ALA A 32 11.06 12.06 -11.86
CA ALA A 32 11.56 13.21 -11.12
C ALA A 32 12.22 14.27 -12.03
N PRO A 33 13.11 13.93 -13.00
CA PRO A 33 13.74 14.94 -13.85
C PRO A 33 12.73 15.75 -14.66
N GLN A 34 11.69 15.10 -15.20
CA GLN A 34 10.65 15.77 -16.00
C GLN A 34 9.80 16.70 -15.13
N ILE A 35 9.39 16.23 -13.94
CA ILE A 35 8.54 16.97 -13.02
C ILE A 35 9.29 18.18 -12.43
N ILE A 36 10.55 17.99 -12.07
CA ILE A 36 11.44 19.05 -11.55
C ILE A 36 11.63 20.14 -12.61
N ALA A 37 11.88 19.75 -13.85
CA ALA A 37 12.05 20.69 -14.97
C ALA A 37 10.76 21.47 -15.27
N GLU A 38 9.59 20.80 -15.31
CA GLU A 38 8.31 21.43 -15.60
C GLU A 38 7.91 22.49 -14.56
N PHE A 39 8.11 22.17 -13.28
CA PHE A 39 7.73 23.10 -12.19
C PHE A 39 8.87 24.02 -11.73
N GLY A 40 10.05 23.95 -12.35
CA GLY A 40 11.23 24.74 -11.93
C GLY A 40 11.62 24.50 -10.47
N MET A 41 11.55 23.24 -10.02
CA MET A 41 11.75 22.89 -8.60
C MET A 41 13.23 22.87 -8.23
N SER A 42 13.56 23.44 -7.07
CA SER A 42 14.86 23.17 -6.44
C SER A 42 14.89 21.77 -5.81
N ASN A 43 16.10 21.24 -5.56
CA ASN A 43 16.26 19.98 -4.83
C ASN A 43 15.57 20.00 -3.46
N THR A 44 15.59 21.14 -2.76
CA THR A 44 14.89 21.31 -1.48
C THR A 44 13.38 21.23 -1.65
N SER A 45 12.82 21.82 -2.70
CA SER A 45 11.39 21.76 -2.99
C SER A 45 10.96 20.32 -3.30
N TYR A 46 11.74 19.61 -4.12
CA TYR A 46 11.50 18.20 -4.42
C TYR A 46 11.58 17.30 -3.17
N SER A 47 12.61 17.51 -2.33
CA SER A 47 12.74 16.79 -1.06
C SER A 47 11.53 16.97 -0.14
N ARG A 48 10.92 18.18 -0.09
CA ARG A 48 9.68 18.41 0.69
C ARG A 48 8.51 17.58 0.16
N VAL A 49 8.39 17.43 -1.16
CA VAL A 49 7.36 16.58 -1.80
C VAL A 49 7.55 15.11 -1.41
N VAL A 50 8.79 14.62 -1.45
CA VAL A 50 9.10 13.24 -1.02
C VAL A 50 8.84 13.07 0.48
N THR A 51 9.25 14.03 1.30
CA THR A 51 9.04 14.02 2.76
C THR A 51 7.55 14.01 3.12
N ALA A 52 6.70 14.72 2.37
CA ALA A 52 5.25 14.72 2.61
C ALA A 52 4.66 13.31 2.49
N PHE A 53 5.08 12.54 1.48
CA PHE A 53 4.70 11.14 1.33
C PHE A 53 5.22 10.27 2.49
N VAL A 54 6.53 10.34 2.76
CA VAL A 54 7.17 9.51 3.79
C VAL A 54 6.55 9.76 5.16
N LEU A 55 6.27 11.03 5.49
CA LEU A 55 5.64 11.41 6.76
C LEU A 55 4.26 10.78 6.91
N SER A 56 3.38 10.98 5.93
CA SER A 56 2.01 10.45 5.99
C SER A 56 1.98 8.93 5.96
N TYR A 57 2.84 8.31 5.12
CA TYR A 57 3.00 6.87 5.04
C TYR A 57 3.45 6.27 6.37
N THR A 58 4.49 6.84 6.99
CA THR A 58 5.01 6.36 8.28
C THR A 58 3.96 6.49 9.39
N LEU A 59 3.24 7.62 9.45
CA LEU A 59 2.14 7.79 10.39
C LEU A 59 1.07 6.71 10.19
N MET A 60 0.66 6.51 8.94
CA MET A 60 -0.38 5.51 8.62
C MET A 60 0.12 4.07 8.73
N LEU A 61 1.40 3.80 8.60
CA LEU A 61 1.97 2.48 8.89
C LEU A 61 1.79 2.13 10.38
N VAL A 62 1.98 3.11 11.28
CA VAL A 62 1.79 2.93 12.73
C VAL A 62 0.31 2.72 13.08
N PHE A 63 -0.60 3.49 12.46
CA PHE A 63 -2.03 3.41 12.76
C PHE A 63 -2.78 2.41 11.88
N GLY A 64 -2.20 1.99 10.77
CA GLY A 64 -2.84 1.14 9.75
C GLY A 64 -3.34 -0.20 10.28
N GLY A 65 -2.61 -0.82 11.22
CA GLY A 65 -3.08 -2.02 11.90
C GLY A 65 -4.40 -1.81 12.64
N ARG A 66 -4.55 -0.68 13.36
CA ARG A 66 -5.80 -0.32 14.05
C ARG A 66 -6.94 -0.03 13.08
N VAL A 67 -6.64 0.64 11.96
CA VAL A 67 -7.61 0.88 10.89
C VAL A 67 -8.12 -0.46 10.34
N MET A 68 -7.21 -1.40 10.08
CA MET A 68 -7.56 -2.74 9.62
C MET A 68 -8.33 -3.55 10.69
N ASP A 69 -8.07 -3.31 11.97
CA ASP A 69 -8.81 -3.95 13.06
C ASP A 69 -10.23 -3.39 13.20
N ALA A 70 -10.38 -2.08 13.07
CA ALA A 70 -11.66 -1.41 13.21
C ALA A 70 -12.60 -1.65 12.02
N LEU A 71 -12.08 -1.60 10.79
CA LEU A 71 -12.86 -1.75 9.56
C LEU A 71 -12.98 -3.20 9.09
N GLY A 72 -12.10 -4.09 9.61
CA GLY A 72 -11.88 -5.43 9.07
C GLY A 72 -11.03 -5.37 7.78
N THR A 73 -10.25 -6.42 7.54
CA THR A 73 -9.26 -6.46 6.45
C THR A 73 -9.89 -6.25 5.07
N ARG A 74 -11.07 -6.81 4.82
CA ARG A 74 -11.79 -6.64 3.54
C ARG A 74 -12.09 -5.17 3.23
N ARG A 75 -12.76 -4.46 4.15
CA ARG A 75 -13.16 -3.06 3.96
C ARG A 75 -11.97 -2.14 4.07
N GLY A 76 -11.08 -2.42 5.02
CA GLY A 76 -9.87 -1.63 5.24
C GLY A 76 -8.99 -1.57 4.00
N LEU A 77 -8.71 -2.71 3.35
CA LEU A 77 -7.96 -2.75 2.09
C LEU A 77 -8.71 -2.09 0.94
N ALA A 78 -10.02 -2.32 0.79
CA ALA A 78 -10.81 -1.68 -0.25
C ALA A 78 -10.77 -0.15 -0.14
N LEU A 79 -10.94 0.40 1.07
CA LEU A 79 -10.86 1.83 1.32
C LEU A 79 -9.44 2.38 1.13
N SER A 80 -8.42 1.65 1.59
CA SER A 80 -7.02 2.01 1.42
C SER A 80 -6.68 2.12 -0.07
N VAL A 81 -6.93 1.07 -0.87
CA VAL A 81 -6.67 1.07 -2.31
C VAL A 81 -7.49 2.12 -3.04
N GLY A 82 -8.78 2.24 -2.74
CA GLY A 82 -9.63 3.27 -3.34
C GLY A 82 -9.13 4.68 -3.07
N PHE A 83 -8.73 4.96 -1.82
CA PHE A 83 -8.22 6.26 -1.42
C PHE A 83 -6.89 6.58 -2.09
N TRP A 84 -5.91 5.65 -2.10
CA TRP A 84 -4.64 5.93 -2.76
C TRP A 84 -4.79 6.01 -4.29
N SER A 85 -5.67 5.23 -4.90
CA SER A 85 -5.94 5.34 -6.35
C SER A 85 -6.49 6.71 -6.72
N LEU A 86 -7.38 7.28 -5.89
CA LEU A 86 -7.86 8.65 -6.06
C LEU A 86 -6.73 9.66 -5.88
N ALA A 87 -5.87 9.47 -4.87
CA ALA A 87 -4.71 10.31 -4.64
C ALA A 87 -3.69 10.21 -5.80
N SER A 88 -3.49 9.01 -6.37
CA SER A 88 -2.67 8.81 -7.57
C SER A 88 -3.27 9.55 -8.76
N ALA A 89 -4.57 9.42 -9.01
CA ALA A 89 -5.27 10.16 -10.06
C ALA A 89 -5.15 11.69 -9.89
N ALA A 90 -5.18 12.18 -8.65
CA ALA A 90 -5.03 13.61 -8.36
C ALA A 90 -3.68 14.19 -8.85
N HIS A 91 -2.62 13.36 -8.98
CA HIS A 91 -1.34 13.80 -9.55
C HIS A 91 -1.46 14.26 -11.00
N ALA A 92 -2.44 13.77 -11.77
CA ALA A 92 -2.67 14.23 -13.13
C ALA A 92 -3.12 15.71 -13.21
N PHE A 93 -3.64 16.25 -12.11
CA PHE A 93 -4.20 17.61 -12.05
C PHE A 93 -3.33 18.60 -11.26
N VAL A 94 -2.14 18.19 -10.80
CA VAL A 94 -1.26 19.08 -10.04
C VAL A 94 -0.67 20.16 -10.94
N THR A 95 -0.59 21.38 -10.39
CA THR A 95 -0.15 22.59 -11.11
C THR A 95 1.15 23.20 -10.54
N GLY A 96 1.72 22.59 -9.50
CA GLY A 96 2.96 23.07 -8.90
C GLY A 96 3.41 22.24 -7.69
N PRO A 97 4.52 22.62 -7.06
CA PRO A 97 5.14 21.85 -5.98
C PRO A 97 4.24 21.61 -4.77
N LEU A 98 3.41 22.61 -4.39
CA LEU A 98 2.50 22.47 -3.25
C LEU A 98 1.40 21.44 -3.51
N SER A 99 0.73 21.54 -4.65
CA SER A 99 -0.33 20.58 -5.02
C SER A 99 0.23 19.18 -5.22
N LEU A 100 1.45 19.05 -5.76
CA LEU A 100 2.17 17.77 -5.86
C LEU A 100 2.47 17.19 -4.47
N GLY A 101 2.94 18.03 -3.52
CA GLY A 101 3.19 17.62 -2.14
C GLY A 101 1.94 17.16 -1.41
N LEU A 102 0.80 17.86 -1.62
CA LEU A 102 -0.49 17.44 -1.06
C LEU A 102 -0.96 16.11 -1.64
N ALA A 103 -0.89 15.94 -2.97
CA ALA A 103 -1.23 14.66 -3.61
C ALA A 103 -0.36 13.52 -3.07
N ARG A 104 0.94 13.75 -2.88
CA ARG A 104 1.87 12.79 -2.28
C ARG A 104 1.55 12.47 -0.82
N PHE A 105 1.15 13.47 -0.04
CA PHE A 105 0.72 13.26 1.34
C PHE A 105 -0.49 12.33 1.41
N PHE A 106 -1.52 12.57 0.59
CA PHE A 106 -2.70 11.71 0.56
C PHE A 106 -2.39 10.32 0.00
N LEU A 107 -1.51 10.21 -0.99
CA LEU A 107 -1.05 8.92 -1.50
C LEU A 107 -0.39 8.09 -0.39
N GLY A 108 0.56 8.68 0.35
CA GLY A 108 1.23 8.00 1.46
C GLY A 108 0.26 7.59 2.57
N ALA A 109 -0.72 8.45 2.89
CA ALA A 109 -1.76 8.13 3.86
C ALA A 109 -2.62 6.92 3.42
N GLY A 110 -2.93 6.80 2.14
CA GLY A 110 -3.68 5.67 1.59
C GLY A 110 -2.88 4.37 1.55
N GLU A 111 -1.59 4.43 1.23
CA GLU A 111 -0.73 3.26 1.10
C GLU A 111 -0.26 2.68 2.44
N GLY A 112 -0.12 3.50 3.49
CA GLY A 112 0.42 3.07 4.77
C GLY A 112 -0.24 1.82 5.35
N PRO A 113 -1.57 1.66 5.32
CA PRO A 113 -2.26 0.48 5.82
C PRO A 113 -2.14 -0.76 4.92
N ALA A 114 -1.65 -0.64 3.67
CA ALA A 114 -1.70 -1.72 2.67
C ALA A 114 -0.89 -2.95 3.08
N ILE A 115 0.37 -2.77 3.47
CA ILE A 115 1.23 -3.90 3.85
C ILE A 115 0.76 -4.59 5.12
N PRO A 116 0.45 -3.88 6.23
CA PRO A 116 -0.18 -4.51 7.40
C PRO A 116 -1.48 -5.23 7.06
N GLY A 117 -2.31 -4.64 6.20
CA GLY A 117 -3.56 -5.23 5.73
C GLY A 117 -3.33 -6.50 4.90
N ALA A 118 -2.33 -6.51 4.01
CA ALA A 118 -1.98 -7.68 3.20
C ALA A 118 -1.51 -8.84 4.07
N ILE A 119 -0.63 -8.59 5.03
CA ILE A 119 -0.14 -9.61 5.97
C ILE A 119 -1.31 -10.15 6.80
N LYS A 120 -2.15 -9.26 7.34
CA LYS A 120 -3.33 -9.65 8.12
C LYS A 120 -4.30 -10.50 7.29
N GLY A 121 -4.60 -10.10 6.06
CA GLY A 121 -5.47 -10.85 5.16
C GLY A 121 -4.92 -12.23 4.81
N ALA A 122 -3.64 -12.33 4.53
CA ALA A 122 -2.99 -13.62 4.28
C ALA A 122 -3.11 -14.58 5.47
N VAL A 123 -3.01 -14.06 6.70
CA VAL A 123 -3.16 -14.86 7.94
C VAL A 123 -4.63 -15.22 8.20
N GLU A 124 -5.57 -14.31 7.94
CA GLU A 124 -7.00 -14.50 8.22
C GLU A 124 -7.65 -15.54 7.29
N TRP A 125 -7.28 -15.54 6.00
CA TRP A 125 -7.98 -16.35 4.99
C TRP A 125 -7.24 -17.62 4.58
N MET A 126 -6.02 -17.81 5.08
CA MET A 126 -5.23 -18.99 4.76
C MET A 126 -5.22 -20.01 5.89
N ASP A 127 -5.19 -21.29 5.51
CA ASP A 127 -4.97 -22.42 6.42
C ASP A 127 -3.69 -22.20 7.26
N PRO A 128 -3.71 -22.49 8.58
CA PRO A 128 -2.56 -22.28 9.46
C PRO A 128 -1.24 -22.86 8.96
N LYS A 129 -1.28 -24.03 8.29
CA LYS A 129 -0.08 -24.68 7.74
C LYS A 129 0.51 -23.94 6.53
N ARG A 130 -0.26 -23.09 5.87
CA ARG A 130 0.13 -22.38 4.63
C ARG A 130 0.30 -20.87 4.84
N ARG A 131 0.10 -20.36 6.05
CA ARG A 131 0.19 -18.91 6.34
C ARG A 131 1.54 -18.30 6.00
N GLY A 132 2.65 -19.01 6.27
CA GLY A 132 3.98 -18.52 5.93
C GLY A 132 4.15 -18.30 4.42
N ILE A 133 3.72 -19.26 3.60
CA ILE A 133 3.74 -19.15 2.14
C ILE A 133 2.85 -18.01 1.66
N ALA A 134 1.65 -17.89 2.24
CA ALA A 134 0.70 -16.84 1.88
C ALA A 134 1.22 -15.43 2.20
N VAL A 135 1.84 -15.24 3.36
CA VAL A 135 2.47 -13.96 3.73
C VAL A 135 3.67 -13.67 2.82
N GLY A 136 4.52 -14.66 2.57
CA GLY A 136 5.65 -14.52 1.65
C GLY A 136 5.19 -14.12 0.24
N LEU A 137 4.15 -14.78 -0.29
CA LEU A 137 3.56 -14.44 -1.58
C LEU A 137 2.98 -13.02 -1.56
N ALA A 138 2.15 -12.67 -0.57
CA ALA A 138 1.52 -11.36 -0.49
C ALA A 138 2.55 -10.23 -0.43
N THR A 139 3.67 -10.42 0.27
CA THR A 139 4.71 -9.39 0.42
C THR A 139 5.69 -9.34 -0.75
N SER A 140 5.92 -10.46 -1.47
CA SER A 140 6.82 -10.50 -2.63
C SER A 140 6.33 -9.64 -3.81
N GLY A 141 5.04 -9.28 -3.83
CA GLY A 141 4.49 -8.32 -4.78
C GLY A 141 5.24 -6.99 -4.79
N ALA A 142 5.73 -6.55 -3.63
CA ALA A 142 6.53 -5.33 -3.50
C ALA A 142 7.80 -5.36 -4.37
N SER A 143 8.52 -6.48 -4.36
CA SER A 143 9.73 -6.67 -5.20
C SER A 143 9.40 -6.70 -6.69
N LEU A 144 8.30 -7.39 -7.07
CA LEU A 144 7.85 -7.40 -8.46
C LEU A 144 7.46 -5.99 -8.92
N GLY A 145 6.68 -5.26 -8.11
CA GLY A 145 6.27 -3.89 -8.40
C GLY A 145 7.47 -2.97 -8.61
N SER A 146 8.46 -3.03 -7.72
CA SER A 146 9.69 -2.23 -7.82
C SER A 146 10.52 -2.58 -9.07
N MET A 147 10.57 -3.84 -9.46
CA MET A 147 11.33 -4.30 -10.63
C MET A 147 10.67 -3.89 -11.95
N ILE A 148 9.34 -3.99 -12.03
CA ILE A 148 8.60 -3.68 -13.26
C ILE A 148 8.36 -2.18 -13.42
N ALA A 149 8.32 -1.43 -12.31
CA ALA A 149 7.96 -0.01 -12.34
C ALA A 149 8.84 0.83 -13.29
N PRO A 150 10.19 0.81 -13.25
CA PRO A 150 10.98 1.69 -14.09
C PRO A 150 10.70 1.53 -15.59
N PRO A 151 10.76 0.33 -16.21
CA PRO A 151 10.49 0.19 -17.63
C PRO A 151 9.03 0.50 -17.98
N LEU A 152 8.08 0.11 -17.15
CA LEU A 152 6.66 0.36 -17.39
C LEU A 152 6.33 1.85 -17.30
N VAL A 153 6.82 2.54 -16.28
CA VAL A 153 6.58 3.97 -16.06
C VAL A 153 7.19 4.79 -17.19
N VAL A 154 8.43 4.47 -17.61
CA VAL A 154 9.06 5.14 -18.74
C VAL A 154 8.26 4.94 -20.02
N TRP A 155 7.85 3.70 -20.29
CA TRP A 155 7.04 3.39 -21.48
C TRP A 155 5.73 4.19 -21.50
N ILE A 156 5.00 4.23 -20.37
CA ILE A 156 3.75 5.00 -20.29
C ILE A 156 4.03 6.50 -20.45
N ALA A 157 5.08 7.01 -19.81
CA ALA A 157 5.40 8.43 -19.85
C ALA A 157 5.82 8.91 -21.25
N LEU A 158 6.46 8.06 -22.04
CA LEU A 158 6.79 8.37 -23.46
C LEU A 158 5.54 8.54 -24.33
N HIS A 159 4.44 7.84 -24.02
CA HIS A 159 3.23 7.87 -24.83
C HIS A 159 2.16 8.83 -24.29
N LEU A 160 2.04 8.95 -22.98
CA LEU A 160 0.96 9.69 -22.29
C LEU A 160 1.47 10.83 -21.39
N GLY A 161 2.78 11.08 -21.38
CA GLY A 161 3.40 12.02 -20.47
C GLY A 161 3.42 11.53 -19.01
N TRP A 162 4.09 12.29 -18.14
CA TRP A 162 4.23 11.90 -16.74
C TRP A 162 2.89 11.90 -15.96
N ARG A 163 1.96 12.80 -16.32
CA ARG A 163 0.60 12.80 -15.77
C ARG A 163 -0.17 11.54 -16.14
N GLY A 164 0.02 11.06 -17.36
CA GLY A 164 -0.55 9.80 -17.84
C GLY A 164 -0.05 8.59 -17.06
N ALA A 165 1.20 8.61 -16.59
CA ALA A 165 1.72 7.52 -15.76
C ALA A 165 0.97 7.40 -14.42
N PHE A 166 0.68 8.52 -13.74
CA PHE A 166 -0.13 8.52 -12.52
C PHE A 166 -1.59 8.11 -12.79
N ALA A 167 -2.18 8.57 -13.87
CA ALA A 167 -3.52 8.16 -14.26
C ALA A 167 -3.61 6.66 -14.56
N ALA A 168 -2.58 6.09 -15.20
CA ALA A 168 -2.51 4.66 -15.48
C ALA A 168 -2.40 3.83 -14.20
N THR A 169 -1.57 4.22 -13.23
CA THR A 169 -1.47 3.50 -11.95
C THR A 169 -2.76 3.62 -11.15
N ALA A 170 -3.42 4.78 -11.18
CA ALA A 170 -4.74 4.96 -10.58
C ALA A 170 -5.80 4.02 -11.22
N ALA A 171 -5.77 3.87 -12.54
CA ALA A 171 -6.65 2.94 -13.26
C ALA A 171 -6.39 1.48 -12.87
N LEU A 172 -5.12 1.08 -12.74
CA LEU A 172 -4.76 -0.25 -12.25
C LEU A 172 -5.27 -0.48 -10.83
N GLY A 173 -5.20 0.51 -9.95
CA GLY A 173 -5.77 0.46 -8.60
C GLY A 173 -7.30 0.31 -8.63
N ALA A 174 -7.99 1.00 -9.52
CA ALA A 174 -9.43 0.86 -9.70
C ALA A 174 -9.83 -0.54 -10.22
N ILE A 175 -9.06 -1.09 -11.17
CA ILE A 175 -9.24 -2.47 -11.67
C ILE A 175 -9.04 -3.47 -10.53
N TRP A 176 -7.99 -3.29 -9.73
CA TRP A 176 -7.75 -4.12 -8.57
C TRP A 176 -8.92 -4.04 -7.56
N LEU A 177 -9.39 -2.84 -7.26
CA LEU A 177 -10.52 -2.63 -6.35
C LEU A 177 -11.78 -3.37 -6.85
N MET A 178 -12.07 -3.29 -8.15
CA MET A 178 -13.18 -4.04 -8.75
C MET A 178 -12.99 -5.55 -8.58
N ALA A 179 -11.82 -6.09 -8.90
CA ALA A 179 -11.50 -7.50 -8.73
C ALA A 179 -11.62 -7.93 -7.25
N TRP A 180 -11.17 -7.07 -6.32
CA TRP A 180 -11.29 -7.29 -4.88
C TRP A 180 -12.76 -7.38 -4.44
N LEU A 181 -13.58 -6.42 -4.83
CA LEU A 181 -15.00 -6.41 -4.49
C LEU A 181 -15.74 -7.64 -5.07
N LEU A 182 -15.40 -8.04 -6.29
CA LEU A 182 -15.97 -9.22 -6.95
C LEU A 182 -15.55 -10.52 -6.24
N ALA A 183 -14.27 -10.64 -5.81
CA ALA A 183 -13.76 -11.81 -5.10
C ALA A 183 -14.50 -12.06 -3.78
N PHE A 184 -15.04 -11.00 -3.16
CA PHE A 184 -15.84 -11.10 -1.93
C PHE A 184 -17.34 -11.22 -2.13
N ARG A 185 -17.84 -11.21 -3.37
CA ARG A 185 -19.28 -11.41 -3.61
C ARG A 185 -19.72 -12.78 -3.12
N GLY A 186 -20.84 -12.81 -2.41
CA GLY A 186 -21.43 -14.05 -1.89
C GLY A 186 -20.70 -14.70 -0.70
N LEU A 187 -19.68 -14.05 -0.13
CA LEU A 187 -19.10 -14.52 1.12
C LEU A 187 -19.92 -14.04 2.31
N PRO A 188 -20.18 -14.93 3.31
CA PRO A 188 -20.92 -14.56 4.51
C PRO A 188 -20.22 -13.42 5.26
N ALA A 189 -20.98 -12.53 5.87
CA ALA A 189 -20.46 -11.44 6.69
C ALA A 189 -19.53 -11.93 7.81
N ALA A 190 -19.83 -13.09 8.40
CA ALA A 190 -19.00 -13.71 9.43
C ALA A 190 -17.56 -14.05 8.97
N ALA A 191 -17.36 -14.31 7.66
CA ALA A 191 -16.01 -14.53 7.10
C ALA A 191 -15.21 -13.22 6.93
N THR A 192 -15.85 -12.08 7.16
CA THR A 192 -15.29 -10.75 6.91
C THR A 192 -15.43 -9.80 8.10
N THR A 193 -16.00 -10.31 9.22
CA THR A 193 -16.24 -9.48 10.41
C THR A 193 -14.92 -9.20 11.13
N PRO A 194 -14.69 -7.95 11.55
CA PRO A 194 -13.59 -7.62 12.45
C PRO A 194 -13.65 -8.53 13.66
N ALA A 195 -12.52 -8.91 14.19
CA ALA A 195 -12.45 -9.61 15.49
C ALA A 195 -12.87 -8.62 16.60
N ALA A 196 -14.16 -8.32 16.65
CA ALA A 196 -14.78 -7.28 17.48
C ALA A 196 -14.53 -7.45 19.00
N ASN A 197 -13.91 -8.54 19.42
CA ASN A 197 -13.68 -8.87 20.84
C ASN A 197 -12.22 -9.16 21.20
N ARG A 198 -11.24 -8.81 20.35
CA ARG A 198 -9.86 -8.84 20.85
C ARG A 198 -9.58 -7.53 21.57
N PRO A 199 -9.29 -7.56 22.88
CA PRO A 199 -8.90 -6.36 23.59
C PRO A 199 -7.73 -5.72 22.84
N THR A 200 -7.90 -4.46 22.42
CA THR A 200 -6.82 -3.68 21.81
C THR A 200 -5.73 -3.55 22.88
N SER A 201 -4.67 -4.32 22.73
CA SER A 201 -3.54 -4.24 23.64
C SER A 201 -3.00 -2.81 23.64
N SER A 202 -2.91 -2.21 24.81
CA SER A 202 -2.26 -0.91 24.98
C SER A 202 -0.83 -0.98 24.41
N TRP A 203 -0.36 0.10 23.77
CA TRP A 203 1.05 0.20 23.33
C TRP A 203 2.04 -0.13 24.44
N ARG A 204 1.72 0.29 25.69
CA ARG A 204 2.55 -0.04 26.86
C ARG A 204 2.61 -1.54 27.12
N ALA A 205 1.49 -2.25 27.01
CA ALA A 205 1.44 -3.69 27.20
C ALA A 205 2.17 -4.45 26.08
N LEU A 206 2.14 -3.95 24.84
CA LEU A 206 2.90 -4.51 23.72
C LEU A 206 4.40 -4.30 23.92
N LEU A 207 4.83 -3.10 24.25
CA LEU A 207 6.24 -2.77 24.48
C LEU A 207 6.81 -3.43 25.75
N ALA A 208 5.96 -3.83 26.71
CA ALA A 208 6.38 -4.61 27.87
C ALA A 208 6.84 -6.03 27.52
N ARG A 209 6.37 -6.59 26.39
CA ARG A 209 6.74 -7.95 25.94
C ARG A 209 8.15 -7.98 25.37
N SER A 210 8.98 -8.90 25.86
CA SER A 210 10.38 -9.04 25.40
C SER A 210 10.48 -9.40 23.93
N GLU A 211 9.55 -10.22 23.40
CA GLU A 211 9.49 -10.63 22.01
C GLU A 211 9.26 -9.43 21.08
N VAL A 212 8.35 -8.52 21.47
CA VAL A 212 8.06 -7.31 20.70
C VAL A 212 9.28 -6.39 20.67
N ARG A 213 9.94 -6.18 21.81
CA ARG A 213 11.17 -5.37 21.87
C ARG A 213 12.29 -5.95 21.03
N ARG A 214 12.51 -7.28 21.09
CA ARG A 214 13.52 -7.97 20.25
C ARG A 214 13.20 -7.83 18.77
N LEU A 215 11.93 -7.99 18.38
CA LEU A 215 11.50 -7.81 17.00
C LEU A 215 11.72 -6.36 16.52
N LEU A 216 11.38 -5.37 17.34
CA LEU A 216 11.61 -3.95 17.01
C LEU A 216 13.10 -3.65 16.88
N ALA A 217 13.94 -4.17 17.79
CA ALA A 217 15.39 -4.01 17.72
C ALA A 217 15.96 -4.65 16.43
N ALA A 218 15.52 -5.87 16.10
CA ALA A 218 15.93 -6.54 14.87
C ALA A 218 15.54 -5.72 13.63
N ARG A 219 14.29 -5.23 13.57
CA ARG A 219 13.82 -4.38 12.46
C ARG A 219 14.60 -3.07 12.37
N PHE A 220 14.86 -2.43 13.50
CA PHE A 220 15.68 -1.20 13.53
C PHE A 220 17.08 -1.42 12.98
N CYS A 221 17.68 -2.59 13.21
CA CYS A 221 19.01 -2.93 12.69
C CYS A 221 19.01 -3.32 11.21
N PHE A 222 17.95 -3.96 10.71
CA PHE A 222 17.92 -4.51 9.35
C PHE A 222 17.26 -3.58 8.33
N ASP A 223 16.18 -2.89 8.68
CA ASP A 223 15.41 -2.08 7.72
C ASP A 223 16.15 -0.83 7.18
N PRO A 224 17.08 -0.16 7.90
CA PRO A 224 17.85 0.98 7.35
C PRO A 224 18.87 0.60 6.26
N VAL A 225 19.10 -0.67 6.00
CA VAL A 225 20.08 -1.15 5.01
C VAL A 225 19.47 -1.21 3.59
N TYR A 226 18.18 -0.94 3.47
CA TYR A 226 17.45 -0.85 2.20
C TYR A 226 17.00 0.59 2.01
#